data_fc6a59d51f3ad9441bdafd24f17a2fe7
#
_entry.id   fc6a59d51f3ad9441bdafd24f17a2fe7
#
_cell.length_a   1.000
_cell.length_b   1.000
_cell.length_c   1.000
_cell.angle_alpha   90.00
_cell.angle_beta   90.00
_cell.angle_gamma   90.00
#
_symmetry.space_group_name_H-M   'P 1'
#
loop_
_entity.id
_entity.type
_entity.pdbx_description
1 polymer ?
#
loop_
_entity_poly.entity_id
_entity_poly.type
_entity_poly.pdbx_seq_one_letter_code
_entity_poly.pdbx_strand_id
1 'polypeptide(L)' 'MKKYVCMPCGYIYDPEIGDPDSGILPGTPFEELPEDWTCPWCGAP' A
#
# COMPACT_ATOMS: atom_id res chain seq x y z
N MET A 1 7.39 -10.04 4.67
CA MET A 1 7.06 -8.71 5.24
C MET A 1 5.59 -8.67 5.63
N LYS A 2 5.25 -7.81 6.58
CA LYS A 2 3.87 -7.70 7.05
C LYS A 2 2.95 -7.10 6.01
N LYS A 3 1.77 -7.68 5.87
CA LYS A 3 0.71 -7.10 5.07
C LYS A 3 -0.10 -6.11 5.91
N TYR A 4 -0.63 -5.09 5.27
CA TYR A 4 -1.44 -4.06 5.93
C TYR A 4 -2.79 -3.96 5.27
N VAL A 5 -3.84 -3.85 6.08
CA VAL A 5 -5.22 -3.81 5.58
C VAL A 5 -5.76 -2.39 5.72
N CYS A 6 -6.31 -1.88 4.62
CA CYS A 6 -7.04 -0.61 4.67
C CYS A 6 -8.39 -0.86 5.33
N MET A 7 -8.58 -0.33 6.52
CA MET A 7 -9.81 -0.58 7.30
C MET A 7 -11.08 -0.15 6.59
N PRO A 8 -11.14 1.03 5.96
CA PRO A 8 -12.38 1.45 5.29
C PRO A 8 -12.85 0.56 4.15
N CYS A 9 -11.93 -0.02 3.37
CA CYS A 9 -12.33 -0.76 2.16
C CYS A 9 -11.83 -2.19 2.09
N GLY A 10 -10.93 -2.59 2.99
CA GLY A 10 -10.39 -3.96 3.00
C GLY A 10 -9.26 -4.20 2.00
N TYR A 11 -8.75 -3.16 1.35
CA TYR A 11 -7.59 -3.33 0.48
C TYR A 11 -6.39 -3.83 1.29
N ILE A 12 -5.67 -4.79 0.74
CA ILE A 12 -4.49 -5.34 1.40
C ILE A 12 -3.24 -4.87 0.67
N TYR A 13 -2.38 -4.12 1.38
CA TYR A 13 -1.06 -3.79 0.85
C TYR A 13 -0.11 -4.93 1.18
N ASP A 14 0.36 -5.62 0.15
CA ASP A 14 1.34 -6.70 0.30
C ASP A 14 2.70 -6.15 -0.15
N PRO A 15 3.64 -5.96 0.80
CA PRO A 15 4.96 -5.41 0.45
C PRO A 15 5.71 -6.21 -0.60
N GLU A 16 5.46 -7.52 -0.69
CA GLU A 16 6.14 -8.34 -1.69
C GLU A 16 5.64 -8.07 -3.11
N ILE A 17 4.42 -7.57 -3.24
CA ILE A 17 3.83 -7.21 -4.53
C ILE A 17 4.01 -5.73 -4.82
N GLY A 18 3.97 -4.90 -3.77
CA GLY A 18 4.00 -3.46 -3.89
C GLY A 18 2.66 -2.92 -4.38
N ASP A 19 2.70 -1.78 -5.02
CA ASP A 19 1.51 -1.14 -5.61
C ASP A 19 1.91 -0.52 -6.94
N PRO A 20 1.99 -1.36 -8.00
CA PRO A 20 2.47 -0.87 -9.31
C PRO A 20 1.63 0.27 -9.87
N ASP A 21 0.33 0.29 -9.58
CA ASP A 21 -0.56 1.34 -10.08
C ASP A 21 -0.20 2.71 -9.51
N SER A 22 0.41 2.72 -8.32
CA SER A 22 0.87 3.95 -7.67
C SER A 22 2.38 4.14 -7.80
N GLY A 23 3.06 3.27 -8.56
CA GLY A 23 4.49 3.36 -8.74
C GLY A 23 5.32 2.79 -7.60
N ILE A 24 4.73 1.95 -6.76
CA ILE A 24 5.42 1.32 -5.63
C ILE A 24 5.98 -0.02 -6.09
N LEU A 25 7.29 -0.15 -6.04
CA LEU A 25 7.96 -1.38 -6.49
C LEU A 25 7.74 -2.54 -5.52
N PRO A 26 7.73 -3.78 -6.02
CA PRO A 26 7.72 -4.95 -5.15
C PRO A 26 8.91 -4.93 -4.19
N GLY A 27 8.70 -5.38 -2.97
CA GLY A 27 9.74 -5.37 -1.96
C GLY A 27 9.81 -4.10 -1.12
N THR A 28 8.85 -3.19 -1.28
CA THR A 28 8.80 -1.94 -0.51
C THR A 28 8.01 -2.15 0.77
N PRO A 29 8.64 -2.04 1.96
CA PRO A 29 7.91 -2.14 3.22
C PRO A 29 6.93 -0.99 3.36
N PHE A 30 5.87 -1.22 4.14
CA PHE A 30 4.85 -0.19 4.35
C PHE A 30 5.44 1.11 4.91
N GLU A 31 6.42 0.99 5.78
CA GLU A 31 7.06 2.15 6.42
C GLU A 31 7.81 3.03 5.43
N GLU A 32 8.15 2.50 4.27
CA GLU A 32 8.90 3.24 3.24
C GLU A 32 7.99 3.86 2.18
N LEU A 33 6.69 3.70 2.31
CA LEU A 33 5.76 4.34 1.39
C LEU A 33 5.85 5.86 1.51
N PRO A 34 5.67 6.61 0.40
CA PRO A 34 5.65 8.07 0.47
C PRO A 34 4.56 8.57 1.41
N GLU A 35 4.78 9.74 2.02
CA GLU A 35 3.79 10.32 2.95
C GLU A 35 2.45 10.60 2.27
N ASP A 36 2.48 10.88 0.98
CA ASP A 36 1.28 11.16 0.21
C ASP A 36 0.64 9.92 -0.42
N TRP A 37 1.19 8.73 -0.12
CA TRP A 37 0.56 7.49 -0.59
C TRP A 37 -0.77 7.28 0.10
N THR A 38 -1.78 6.93 -0.68
CA THR A 38 -3.10 6.64 -0.17
C THR A 38 -3.57 5.31 -0.72
N CYS A 39 -4.60 4.74 -0.09
CA CYS A 39 -5.19 3.49 -0.56
C CYS A 39 -5.68 3.66 -2.00
N PRO A 40 -5.25 2.79 -2.93
CA PRO A 40 -5.65 2.94 -4.33
C PRO A 40 -7.13 2.64 -4.58
N TRP A 41 -7.81 2.00 -3.63
CA TRP A 41 -9.22 1.66 -3.79
C TRP A 41 -10.15 2.75 -3.30
N CYS A 42 -9.86 3.33 -2.12
CA CYS A 42 -10.77 4.30 -1.52
C CYS A 42 -10.15 5.67 -1.27
N GLY A 43 -8.86 5.82 -1.48
CA GLY A 43 -8.17 7.08 -1.28
C GLY A 43 -7.89 7.43 0.18
N ALA A 44 -8.16 6.53 1.12
CA ALA A 44 -7.85 6.79 2.52
C ALA A 44 -6.33 6.80 2.76
N PRO A 45 -5.86 7.66 3.65
CA PRO A 45 -4.43 7.73 3.96
C PRO A 45 -3.91 6.48 4.65
#